data_d4039ccb3514011ccf36b42631b53f4c
#
_entry.id   d4039ccb3514011ccf36b42631b53f4c
#
_cell.length_a   1.000
_cell.length_b   1.000
_cell.length_c   1.000
_cell.angle_alpha   90.00
_cell.angle_beta   90.00
_cell.angle_gamma   90.00
#
_symmetry.space_group_name_H-M   'P 1'
#
loop_
_entity.id
_entity.type
_entity.pdbx_description
1 polymer ?
#
loop_
_entity_poly.entity_id
_entity_poly.type
_entity_poly.pdbx_seq_one_letter_code
_entity_poly.pdbx_strand_id
1 'polypeptide(L)'
;MCIRDSEAFGTDTFDEMYQKYENAYSVPKKKISARELITDLLKERAETGRIYIMNIDHSNTHSSFLDKVNMSNLCQEITLPTDPIQHIDGEGEIALCILSAINVGVVKDEELEEICDLAVRGLEELIDYQEYPVKAAEMSTLARRSLGIGYIGLAHYLAKNRVKYSDQSAWSLVHELTEKFQYYLLKSSNKIAKEKGACDYFDRTKYAQGILPIDTYKKDVDEIVKPEYNMDWEELRANILTNGLRHSTLTAQMPSESSSVTSNATNGIEPPRDYLSVKKSKKGTLKQIVPQYSHLKSAYTLLWDMPDNTGYINVVAVMQKFFDQGISGNWSYNPENYDNNEVPVSVMARDLLNTYKYGWKTSYYQNTMDGKVEDVITDPNSAMNDYIPPLTHTDNEEDCDACAI
;
A
#
# COMPACT_ATOMS: atom_id res chain seq x y z
N MET A 1 23.70 -15.94 -2.62
CA MET A 1 22.96 -15.53 -3.82
C MET A 1 23.97 -14.90 -4.76
N CYS A 2 24.05 -15.35 -5.99
CA CYS A 2 24.97 -14.81 -6.98
C CYS A 2 24.27 -13.67 -7.73
N ILE A 3 24.99 -12.61 -8.15
CA ILE A 3 24.41 -11.50 -8.93
C ILE A 3 23.66 -11.99 -10.18
N ARG A 4 24.08 -13.14 -10.75
CA ARG A 4 23.40 -13.77 -11.89
C ARG A 4 22.05 -14.39 -11.56
N ASP A 5 21.77 -14.69 -10.28
CA ASP A 5 20.48 -15.26 -9.86
C ASP A 5 19.43 -14.16 -9.77
N SER A 6 19.86 -12.90 -9.62
CA SER A 6 18.95 -11.75 -9.54
C SER A 6 18.16 -11.51 -10.84
N GLU A 7 18.71 -11.89 -12.00
CA GLU A 7 18.01 -11.78 -13.28
C GLU A 7 16.83 -12.76 -13.40
N ALA A 8 16.93 -13.92 -12.76
CA ALA A 8 15.88 -14.93 -12.73
C ALA A 8 14.91 -14.76 -11.55
N PHE A 9 15.25 -13.91 -10.57
CA PHE A 9 14.49 -13.73 -9.36
C PHE A 9 13.04 -13.30 -9.67
N GLY A 10 12.06 -14.00 -9.11
CA GLY A 10 10.64 -13.78 -9.40
C GLY A 10 10.15 -14.32 -10.75
N THR A 11 10.91 -15.25 -11.39
CA THR A 11 10.52 -15.97 -12.62
C THR A 11 10.54 -17.47 -12.38
N ASP A 12 9.83 -18.23 -13.23
CA ASP A 12 9.80 -19.70 -13.17
C ASP A 12 11.18 -20.34 -13.35
N THR A 13 12.11 -19.63 -14.00
CA THR A 13 13.49 -20.10 -14.19
C THR A 13 14.36 -19.99 -12.94
N PHE A 14 13.91 -19.28 -11.90
CA PHE A 14 14.68 -19.10 -10.66
C PHE A 14 14.97 -20.44 -9.97
N ASP A 15 13.95 -21.27 -9.83
CA ASP A 15 14.09 -22.56 -9.14
C ASP A 15 15.05 -23.49 -9.88
N GLU A 16 14.98 -23.52 -11.22
CA GLU A 16 15.89 -24.31 -12.06
C GLU A 16 17.34 -23.82 -11.91
N MET A 17 17.55 -22.51 -11.93
CA MET A 17 18.87 -21.91 -11.76
C MET A 17 19.40 -22.13 -10.35
N TYR A 18 18.56 -21.95 -9.34
CA TYR A 18 18.92 -22.19 -7.95
C TYR A 18 19.36 -23.64 -7.74
N GLN A 19 18.58 -24.63 -8.20
CA GLN A 19 18.93 -26.05 -8.11
C GLN A 19 20.21 -26.37 -8.87
N LYS A 20 20.42 -25.79 -10.05
CA LYS A 20 21.67 -25.93 -10.80
C LYS A 20 22.90 -25.48 -10.00
N TYR A 21 22.82 -24.31 -9.35
CA TYR A 21 23.92 -23.79 -8.53
C TYR A 21 24.05 -24.52 -7.21
N GLU A 22 22.96 -24.96 -6.60
CA GLU A 22 22.97 -25.79 -5.41
C GLU A 22 23.74 -27.10 -5.63
N ASN A 23 23.61 -27.70 -6.82
CA ASN A 23 24.26 -28.94 -7.19
C ASN A 23 25.68 -28.74 -7.78
N ALA A 24 26.03 -27.51 -8.21
CA ALA A 24 27.34 -27.25 -8.81
C ALA A 24 28.47 -27.26 -7.78
N TYR A 25 29.50 -28.08 -8.01
CA TYR A 25 30.65 -28.19 -7.10
C TYR A 25 31.51 -26.91 -7.08
N SER A 26 31.58 -26.19 -8.19
CA SER A 26 32.38 -24.97 -8.32
C SER A 26 31.80 -23.73 -7.64
N VAL A 27 30.56 -23.78 -7.16
CA VAL A 27 29.90 -22.66 -6.50
C VAL A 27 30.12 -22.75 -5.00
N PRO A 28 30.80 -21.77 -4.34
CA PRO A 28 30.89 -21.71 -2.91
C PRO A 28 29.50 -21.62 -2.26
N LYS A 29 29.21 -22.49 -1.32
CA LYS A 29 27.89 -22.54 -0.67
C LYS A 29 27.99 -22.95 0.78
N LYS A 30 27.05 -22.45 1.59
CA LYS A 30 26.83 -22.85 2.97
C LYS A 30 25.41 -23.40 3.09
N LYS A 31 25.29 -24.58 3.68
CA LYS A 31 23.97 -25.15 4.01
C LYS A 31 23.53 -24.61 5.37
N ILE A 32 22.34 -24.05 5.41
CA ILE A 32 21.70 -23.55 6.63
C ILE A 32 20.31 -24.16 6.76
N SER A 33 19.77 -24.20 7.98
CA SER A 33 18.41 -24.61 8.23
C SER A 33 17.45 -23.51 7.79
N ALA A 34 16.45 -23.83 6.95
CA ALA A 34 15.41 -22.89 6.58
C ALA A 34 14.63 -22.37 7.81
N ARG A 35 14.42 -23.22 8.80
CA ARG A 35 13.79 -22.83 10.07
C ARG A 35 14.62 -21.78 10.82
N GLU A 36 15.93 -21.99 10.94
CA GLU A 36 16.84 -21.01 11.57
C GLU A 36 16.81 -19.69 10.83
N LEU A 37 16.93 -19.71 9.49
CA LEU A 37 16.89 -18.49 8.68
C LEU A 37 15.59 -17.70 8.88
N ILE A 38 14.44 -18.36 8.83
CA ILE A 38 13.15 -17.70 9.03
C ILE A 38 13.00 -17.20 10.47
N THR A 39 13.47 -17.95 11.45
CA THR A 39 13.45 -17.52 12.86
C THR A 39 14.29 -16.29 13.07
N ASP A 40 15.51 -16.24 12.53
CA ASP A 40 16.41 -15.10 12.64
C ASP A 40 15.85 -13.87 11.94
N LEU A 41 15.25 -14.06 10.75
CA LEU A 41 14.57 -12.99 10.01
C LEU A 41 13.43 -12.38 10.83
N LEU A 42 12.55 -13.23 11.40
CA LEU A 42 11.40 -12.76 12.18
C LEU A 42 11.82 -12.11 13.51
N LYS A 43 12.88 -12.59 14.16
CA LYS A 43 13.45 -11.95 15.35
C LYS A 43 14.00 -10.58 15.01
N GLU A 44 14.86 -10.47 14.00
CA GLU A 44 15.43 -9.19 13.56
C GLU A 44 14.33 -8.21 13.16
N ARG A 45 13.29 -8.69 12.48
CA ARG A 45 12.11 -7.88 12.16
C ARG A 45 11.40 -7.39 13.42
N ALA A 46 11.23 -8.23 14.42
CA ALA A 46 10.59 -7.86 15.69
C ALA A 46 11.41 -6.87 16.51
N GLU A 47 12.74 -7.04 16.55
CA GLU A 47 13.66 -6.20 17.31
C GLU A 47 13.85 -4.81 16.68
N THR A 48 13.92 -4.74 15.34
CA THR A 48 14.20 -3.50 14.62
C THR A 48 12.95 -2.81 14.07
N GLY A 49 11.87 -3.56 13.85
CA GLY A 49 10.67 -3.12 13.18
C GLY A 49 10.83 -2.90 11.65
N ARG A 50 12.02 -3.12 11.07
CA ARG A 50 12.43 -2.58 9.77
C ARG A 50 12.83 -3.60 8.71
N ILE A 51 12.77 -4.90 8.97
CA ILE A 51 13.01 -5.90 7.93
C ILE A 51 11.75 -5.98 7.06
N TYR A 52 11.78 -5.31 5.92
CA TYR A 52 10.67 -5.28 4.97
C TYR A 52 10.72 -6.54 4.10
N ILE A 53 9.53 -7.03 3.72
CA ILE A 53 9.38 -8.24 2.93
C ILE A 53 8.65 -7.89 1.63
N MET A 54 9.23 -8.27 0.50
CA MET A 54 8.61 -8.16 -0.81
C MET A 54 8.44 -9.56 -1.41
N ASN A 55 7.19 -9.92 -1.71
CA ASN A 55 6.84 -11.13 -2.44
C ASN A 55 6.94 -10.82 -3.93
N ILE A 56 8.10 -11.09 -4.50
CA ILE A 56 8.45 -10.66 -5.86
C ILE A 56 7.60 -11.35 -6.93
N ASP A 57 7.20 -12.58 -6.71
CA ASP A 57 6.28 -13.34 -7.55
C ASP A 57 4.89 -12.71 -7.59
N HIS A 58 4.31 -12.35 -6.44
CA HIS A 58 3.04 -11.62 -6.38
C HIS A 58 3.13 -10.25 -7.04
N SER A 59 4.26 -9.53 -6.81
CA SER A 59 4.50 -8.22 -7.41
C SER A 59 4.58 -8.24 -8.92
N ASN A 60 4.96 -9.37 -9.52
CA ASN A 60 5.02 -9.56 -10.96
C ASN A 60 3.74 -10.20 -11.53
N THR A 61 3.21 -11.21 -10.86
CA THR A 61 2.00 -11.90 -11.33
C THR A 61 0.79 -10.98 -11.31
N HIS A 62 0.62 -10.25 -10.20
CA HIS A 62 -0.49 -9.32 -10.00
C HIS A 62 -0.05 -7.87 -10.13
N SER A 63 0.46 -7.48 -11.30
CA SER A 63 0.82 -6.12 -11.66
C SER A 63 0.16 -5.71 -12.96
N SER A 64 0.11 -4.43 -13.24
CA SER A 64 -0.36 -3.89 -14.53
C SER A 64 0.70 -4.02 -15.65
N PHE A 65 1.92 -4.47 -15.34
CA PHE A 65 3.05 -4.45 -16.28
C PHE A 65 3.34 -5.82 -16.91
N LEU A 66 3.81 -5.80 -18.14
CA LEU A 66 4.51 -6.92 -18.78
C LEU A 66 6.00 -6.91 -18.41
N ASP A 67 6.55 -5.72 -18.20
CA ASP A 67 7.92 -5.52 -17.73
C ASP A 67 8.08 -6.04 -16.29
N LYS A 68 9.28 -6.55 -16.00
CA LYS A 68 9.58 -7.13 -14.69
C LYS A 68 9.79 -6.06 -13.63
N VAL A 69 9.10 -6.22 -12.51
CA VAL A 69 9.34 -5.46 -11.28
C VAL A 69 10.42 -6.17 -10.48
N ASN A 70 11.53 -5.50 -10.18
CA ASN A 70 12.68 -6.07 -9.47
C ASN A 70 12.81 -5.57 -8.03
N MET A 71 12.22 -4.43 -7.69
CA MET A 71 12.32 -3.80 -6.38
C MET A 71 11.10 -2.92 -6.10
N SER A 72 11.00 -2.45 -4.88
CA SER A 72 10.04 -1.44 -4.44
C SER A 72 10.78 -0.19 -3.93
N ASN A 73 10.02 0.87 -3.58
CA ASN A 73 10.52 2.01 -2.82
C ASN A 73 10.73 1.65 -1.34
N LEU A 74 11.24 2.61 -0.56
CA LEU A 74 11.46 2.44 0.89
C LEU A 74 10.19 2.02 1.64
N CYS A 75 9.05 2.67 1.34
CA CYS A 75 7.78 2.40 2.01
C CYS A 75 7.02 1.20 1.43
N GLN A 76 7.55 0.52 0.44
CA GLN A 76 7.07 -0.74 -0.13
C GLN A 76 5.78 -0.66 -0.96
N GLU A 77 5.13 0.50 -1.13
CA GLU A 77 3.92 0.61 -1.93
C GLU A 77 4.18 0.71 -3.43
N ILE A 78 5.36 1.23 -3.84
CA ILE A 78 5.68 1.45 -5.25
C ILE A 78 6.39 0.22 -5.81
N THR A 79 5.71 -0.46 -6.72
CA THR A 79 6.23 -1.65 -7.41
C THR A 79 6.20 -1.41 -8.92
N LEU A 80 7.15 -0.62 -9.40
CA LEU A 80 7.28 -0.22 -10.80
C LEU A 80 8.48 -0.90 -11.46
N PRO A 81 8.36 -1.28 -12.74
CA PRO A 81 9.50 -1.76 -13.51
C PRO A 81 10.46 -0.62 -13.83
N THR A 82 11.73 -0.94 -13.95
CA THR A 82 12.79 -0.01 -14.37
C THR A 82 13.77 -0.71 -15.29
N ASP A 83 14.27 0.00 -16.30
CA ASP A 83 15.39 -0.44 -17.11
C ASP A 83 16.71 0.05 -16.49
N PRO A 84 17.80 -0.73 -16.55
CA PRO A 84 19.09 -0.34 -16.00
C PRO A 84 19.60 1.00 -16.55
N ILE A 85 20.10 1.85 -15.69
CA ILE A 85 20.69 3.13 -16.09
C ILE A 85 22.05 2.86 -16.72
N GLN A 86 22.21 3.20 -18.01
CA GLN A 86 23.48 3.17 -18.71
C GLN A 86 24.18 4.52 -18.62
N HIS A 87 23.41 5.60 -18.85
CA HIS A 87 23.85 6.99 -18.70
C HIS A 87 22.78 7.83 -18.02
N ILE A 88 23.17 8.72 -17.13
CA ILE A 88 22.27 9.59 -16.39
C ILE A 88 21.45 10.53 -17.30
N ASP A 89 21.97 10.80 -18.49
CA ASP A 89 21.42 11.76 -19.46
C ASP A 89 20.41 11.13 -20.44
N GLY A 90 20.00 9.88 -20.29
CA GLY A 90 18.93 9.39 -21.14
C GLY A 90 18.83 7.91 -21.46
N GLU A 91 19.67 7.04 -20.89
CA GLU A 91 19.51 5.60 -21.05
C GLU A 91 19.16 4.95 -19.70
N GLY A 92 18.03 4.25 -19.65
CA GLY A 92 17.49 3.63 -18.45
C GLY A 92 16.34 4.40 -17.84
N GLU A 93 15.78 3.87 -16.74
CA GLU A 93 14.59 4.40 -16.10
C GLU A 93 14.82 4.59 -14.60
N ILE A 94 14.40 5.74 -14.08
CA ILE A 94 14.16 5.97 -12.66
C ILE A 94 12.66 6.04 -12.46
N ALA A 95 12.09 5.09 -11.72
CA ALA A 95 10.67 5.07 -11.44
C ALA A 95 10.29 6.20 -10.48
N LEU A 96 9.32 7.00 -10.88
CA LEU A 96 8.62 7.94 -10.01
C LEU A 96 7.14 7.57 -10.00
N CYS A 97 6.54 7.64 -8.81
CA CYS A 97 5.10 7.49 -8.66
C CYS A 97 4.53 8.74 -7.99
N ILE A 98 3.56 9.35 -8.66
CA ILE A 98 2.90 10.53 -8.15
C ILE A 98 1.72 10.07 -7.30
N LEU A 99 1.74 10.45 -6.02
CA LEU A 99 0.85 9.91 -4.99
C LEU A 99 -0.31 10.86 -4.68
N SER A 100 -1.47 10.27 -4.42
CA SER A 100 -2.63 10.94 -3.83
C SER A 100 -3.39 9.96 -2.92
N ALA A 101 -4.17 10.50 -1.98
CA ALA A 101 -5.00 9.69 -1.10
C ALA A 101 -6.40 10.31 -0.95
N ILE A 102 -7.43 9.48 -1.16
CA ILE A 102 -8.83 9.87 -1.01
C ILE A 102 -9.29 9.52 0.41
N ASN A 103 -9.89 10.49 1.12
CA ASN A 103 -10.43 10.25 2.47
C ASN A 103 -11.79 9.55 2.40
N VAL A 104 -11.79 8.22 2.35
CA VAL A 104 -13.01 7.40 2.28
C VAL A 104 -13.88 7.49 3.53
N GLY A 105 -13.34 7.98 4.64
CA GLY A 105 -14.11 8.23 5.86
C GLY A 105 -15.16 9.36 5.71
N VAL A 106 -15.00 10.26 4.72
CA VAL A 106 -15.90 11.41 4.49
C VAL A 106 -16.56 11.43 3.12
N VAL A 107 -15.92 10.87 2.10
CA VAL A 107 -16.49 10.76 0.74
C VAL A 107 -17.72 9.86 0.79
N LYS A 108 -18.80 10.30 0.15
CA LYS A 108 -20.02 9.49 0.02
C LYS A 108 -19.92 8.58 -1.20
N ASP A 109 -20.70 7.51 -1.19
CA ASP A 109 -20.66 6.49 -2.23
C ASP A 109 -20.99 7.08 -3.62
N GLU A 110 -21.97 7.98 -3.67
CA GLU A 110 -22.38 8.69 -4.89
C GLU A 110 -21.36 9.72 -5.41
N GLU A 111 -20.43 10.17 -4.56
CA GLU A 111 -19.37 11.13 -4.90
C GLU A 111 -18.07 10.44 -5.33
N LEU A 112 -17.90 9.14 -5.05
CA LEU A 112 -16.63 8.43 -5.18
C LEU A 112 -16.11 8.44 -6.64
N GLU A 113 -17.00 8.26 -7.63
CA GLU A 113 -16.61 8.30 -9.05
C GLU A 113 -16.03 9.66 -9.46
N GLU A 114 -16.70 10.74 -9.06
CA GLU A 114 -16.26 12.12 -9.37
C GLU A 114 -14.93 12.43 -8.68
N ILE A 115 -14.78 12.06 -7.40
CA ILE A 115 -13.54 12.29 -6.63
C ILE A 115 -12.39 11.48 -7.22
N CYS A 116 -12.62 10.25 -7.68
CA CYS A 116 -11.63 9.46 -8.39
C CYS A 116 -11.20 10.14 -9.71
N ASP A 117 -12.17 10.65 -10.50
CA ASP A 117 -11.86 11.37 -11.75
C ASP A 117 -11.02 12.64 -11.48
N LEU A 118 -11.38 13.41 -10.46
CA LEU A 118 -10.64 14.61 -10.07
C LEU A 118 -9.21 14.27 -9.58
N ALA A 119 -9.05 13.19 -8.81
CA ALA A 119 -7.72 12.75 -8.33
C ALA A 119 -6.82 12.35 -9.51
N VAL A 120 -7.32 11.55 -10.44
CA VAL A 120 -6.54 11.14 -11.63
C VAL A 120 -6.19 12.35 -12.49
N ARG A 121 -7.13 13.26 -12.76
CA ARG A 121 -6.87 14.47 -13.55
C ARG A 121 -5.87 15.40 -12.89
N GLY A 122 -5.99 15.61 -11.58
CA GLY A 122 -5.05 16.46 -10.84
C GLY A 122 -3.63 15.92 -10.90
N LEU A 123 -3.45 14.61 -10.75
CA LEU A 123 -2.13 13.99 -10.86
C LEU A 123 -1.61 13.94 -12.31
N GLU A 124 -2.49 13.76 -13.29
CA GLU A 124 -2.14 13.84 -14.72
C GLU A 124 -1.53 15.19 -15.07
N GLU A 125 -2.13 16.29 -14.61
CA GLU A 125 -1.59 17.64 -14.84
C GLU A 125 -0.25 17.84 -14.10
N LEU A 126 -0.07 17.28 -12.90
CA LEU A 126 1.19 17.36 -12.17
C LEU A 126 2.34 16.65 -12.90
N ILE A 127 2.09 15.55 -13.62
CA ILE A 127 3.11 14.86 -14.43
C ILE A 127 3.70 15.81 -15.47
N ASP A 128 2.88 16.63 -16.11
CA ASP A 128 3.31 17.54 -17.17
C ASP A 128 3.86 18.87 -16.61
N TYR A 129 3.46 19.26 -15.41
CA TYR A 129 3.81 20.56 -14.81
C TYR A 129 5.13 20.53 -14.05
N GLN A 130 5.51 19.40 -13.43
CA GLN A 130 6.69 19.32 -12.59
C GLN A 130 7.99 19.36 -13.41
N GLU A 131 9.07 19.86 -12.80
CA GLU A 131 10.42 19.79 -13.34
C GLU A 131 11.11 18.51 -12.86
N TYR A 132 11.82 17.84 -13.76
CA TYR A 132 12.52 16.59 -13.46
C TYR A 132 14.02 16.84 -13.31
N PRO A 133 14.62 16.48 -12.15
CA PRO A 133 16.04 16.79 -11.90
C PRO A 133 17.00 15.94 -12.75
N VAL A 134 16.55 14.78 -13.25
CA VAL A 134 17.34 13.87 -14.07
C VAL A 134 16.54 13.34 -15.24
N LYS A 135 17.18 13.21 -16.39
CA LYS A 135 16.51 12.83 -17.66
C LYS A 135 15.89 11.44 -17.60
N ALA A 136 16.54 10.46 -16.94
CA ALA A 136 16.00 9.11 -16.80
C ALA A 136 14.67 9.06 -16.02
N ALA A 137 14.48 9.97 -15.05
CA ALA A 137 13.20 10.10 -14.32
C ALA A 137 12.11 10.76 -15.18
N GLU A 138 12.46 11.81 -15.94
CA GLU A 138 11.53 12.45 -16.87
C GLU A 138 11.03 11.49 -17.93
N MET A 139 11.94 10.79 -18.61
CA MET A 139 11.59 9.85 -19.68
C MET A 139 10.69 8.73 -19.18
N SER A 140 11.06 8.10 -18.05
CA SER A 140 10.25 7.03 -17.44
C SER A 140 8.87 7.53 -17.04
N THR A 141 8.79 8.69 -16.38
CA THR A 141 7.53 9.23 -15.87
C THR A 141 6.61 9.65 -17.00
N LEU A 142 7.10 10.35 -18.01
CA LEU A 142 6.28 10.80 -19.14
C LEU A 142 5.80 9.62 -20.01
N ALA A 143 6.65 8.59 -20.20
CA ALA A 143 6.29 7.43 -21.01
C ALA A 143 5.30 6.49 -20.30
N ARG A 144 5.43 6.30 -18.98
CA ARG A 144 4.57 5.39 -18.19
C ARG A 144 3.38 6.09 -17.55
N ARG A 145 3.52 7.36 -17.21
CA ARG A 145 2.51 8.15 -16.48
C ARG A 145 1.96 7.41 -15.25
N SER A 146 2.86 6.84 -14.45
CA SER A 146 2.52 5.99 -13.31
C SER A 146 1.93 6.80 -12.16
N LEU A 147 0.76 6.41 -11.67
CA LEU A 147 0.11 6.99 -10.51
C LEU A 147 0.06 5.98 -9.35
N GLY A 148 0.04 6.50 -8.13
CA GLY A 148 -0.18 5.73 -6.91
C GLY A 148 -1.27 6.38 -6.07
N ILE A 149 -2.52 6.07 -6.36
CA ILE A 149 -3.67 6.59 -5.62
C ILE A 149 -4.11 5.54 -4.60
N GLY A 150 -4.12 5.94 -3.33
CA GLY A 150 -4.61 5.14 -2.22
C GLY A 150 -5.77 5.82 -1.51
N TYR A 151 -6.10 5.32 -0.33
CA TYR A 151 -7.09 5.99 0.49
C TYR A 151 -6.67 6.08 1.97
N ILE A 152 -7.23 7.04 2.67
CA ILE A 152 -7.08 7.30 4.10
C ILE A 152 -8.44 7.24 4.78
N GLY A 153 -8.47 7.16 6.09
CA GLY A 153 -9.72 7.19 6.82
C GLY A 153 -10.47 5.86 6.84
N LEU A 154 -9.79 4.72 6.54
CA LEU A 154 -10.47 3.41 6.51
C LEU A 154 -11.08 3.05 7.87
N ALA A 155 -10.38 3.29 8.98
CA ALA A 155 -10.91 3.02 10.31
C ALA A 155 -12.18 3.85 10.60
N HIS A 156 -12.23 5.10 10.14
CA HIS A 156 -13.43 5.94 10.25
C HIS A 156 -14.56 5.38 9.37
N TYR A 157 -14.26 4.95 8.15
CA TYR A 157 -15.23 4.34 7.24
C TYR A 157 -15.87 3.08 7.86
N LEU A 158 -15.04 2.19 8.41
CA LEU A 158 -15.53 0.98 9.10
C LEU A 158 -16.35 1.32 10.36
N ALA A 159 -15.90 2.28 11.16
CA ALA A 159 -16.63 2.72 12.36
C ALA A 159 -18.00 3.32 12.01
N LYS A 160 -18.12 4.11 10.93
CA LYS A 160 -19.41 4.62 10.43
C LYS A 160 -20.38 3.49 10.07
N ASN A 161 -19.87 2.41 9.51
CA ASN A 161 -20.63 1.22 9.14
C ASN A 161 -20.80 0.23 10.31
N ARG A 162 -20.31 0.56 11.51
CA ARG A 162 -20.45 -0.27 12.73
C ARG A 162 -19.84 -1.67 12.59
N VAL A 163 -18.78 -1.82 11.81
CA VAL A 163 -18.04 -3.06 11.64
C VAL A 163 -16.59 -2.90 12.09
N LYS A 164 -16.01 -3.98 12.59
CA LYS A 164 -14.62 -4.01 13.07
C LYS A 164 -13.73 -4.73 12.09
N TYR A 165 -12.42 -4.47 12.13
CA TYR A 165 -11.43 -5.11 11.26
C TYR A 165 -11.49 -6.64 11.27
N SER A 166 -11.90 -7.26 12.38
CA SER A 166 -12.05 -8.71 12.54
C SER A 166 -13.33 -9.29 11.92
N ASP A 167 -14.26 -8.43 11.50
CA ASP A 167 -15.57 -8.88 11.06
C ASP A 167 -15.57 -9.24 9.57
N GLN A 168 -16.18 -10.35 9.21
CA GLN A 168 -16.36 -10.73 7.81
C GLN A 168 -17.12 -9.66 7.00
N SER A 169 -18.08 -9.00 7.63
CA SER A 169 -18.81 -7.88 7.02
C SER A 169 -17.91 -6.68 6.71
N ALA A 170 -16.86 -6.45 7.50
CA ALA A 170 -15.87 -5.41 7.17
C ALA A 170 -15.06 -5.79 5.94
N TRP A 171 -14.66 -7.06 5.81
CA TRP A 171 -13.90 -7.52 4.63
C TRP A 171 -14.76 -7.42 3.37
N SER A 172 -16.05 -7.78 3.42
CA SER A 172 -17.00 -7.60 2.32
C SER A 172 -17.16 -6.12 1.94
N LEU A 173 -17.29 -5.26 2.94
CA LEU A 173 -17.42 -3.81 2.75
C LEU A 173 -16.14 -3.19 2.11
N VAL A 174 -14.96 -3.64 2.54
CA VAL A 174 -13.69 -3.23 1.94
C VAL A 174 -13.55 -3.76 0.51
N HIS A 175 -14.04 -4.95 0.23
CA HIS A 175 -14.07 -5.50 -1.12
C HIS A 175 -14.90 -4.60 -2.06
N GLU A 176 -16.12 -4.25 -1.68
CA GLU A 176 -17.00 -3.38 -2.47
C GLU A 176 -16.39 -1.99 -2.68
N LEU A 177 -15.85 -1.39 -1.61
CA LEU A 177 -15.18 -0.09 -1.67
C LEU A 177 -13.99 -0.12 -2.63
N THR A 178 -13.13 -1.12 -2.50
CA THR A 178 -11.88 -1.19 -3.27
C THR A 178 -12.16 -1.57 -4.73
N GLU A 179 -13.17 -2.40 -4.99
CA GLU A 179 -13.66 -2.68 -6.34
C GLU A 179 -14.08 -1.40 -7.06
N LYS A 180 -14.99 -0.61 -6.46
CA LYS A 180 -15.46 0.66 -7.01
C LYS A 180 -14.29 1.63 -7.23
N PHE A 181 -13.40 1.72 -6.24
CA PHE A 181 -12.24 2.60 -6.27
C PHE A 181 -11.34 2.32 -7.48
N GLN A 182 -10.88 1.08 -7.64
CA GLN A 182 -10.04 0.70 -8.78
C GLN A 182 -10.76 0.84 -10.12
N TYR A 183 -12.02 0.44 -10.16
CA TYR A 183 -12.84 0.57 -11.37
C TYR A 183 -12.97 2.02 -11.82
N TYR A 184 -13.28 2.95 -10.91
CA TYR A 184 -13.44 4.36 -11.25
C TYR A 184 -12.14 5.04 -11.65
N LEU A 185 -11.01 4.66 -11.02
CA LEU A 185 -9.69 5.14 -11.43
C LEU A 185 -9.32 4.69 -12.85
N LEU A 186 -9.54 3.41 -13.18
CA LEU A 186 -9.33 2.88 -14.53
C LEU A 186 -10.26 3.54 -15.55
N LYS A 187 -11.54 3.72 -15.20
CA LYS A 187 -12.53 4.42 -16.03
C LYS A 187 -12.11 5.86 -16.33
N SER A 188 -11.61 6.57 -15.33
CA SER A 188 -11.08 7.93 -15.49
C SER A 188 -9.85 7.95 -16.40
N SER A 189 -8.88 7.06 -16.18
CA SER A 189 -7.71 6.95 -17.04
C SER A 189 -8.06 6.65 -18.50
N ASN A 190 -9.05 5.77 -18.73
CA ASN A 190 -9.56 5.48 -20.07
C ASN A 190 -10.24 6.70 -20.71
N LYS A 191 -11.00 7.47 -19.91
CA LYS A 191 -11.63 8.73 -20.38
C LYS A 191 -10.56 9.74 -20.79
N ILE A 192 -9.50 9.91 -20.01
CA ILE A 192 -8.39 10.80 -20.34
C ILE A 192 -7.63 10.29 -21.57
N ALA A 193 -7.48 8.97 -21.74
CA ALA A 193 -6.89 8.41 -22.95
C ALA A 193 -7.69 8.72 -24.21
N LYS A 194 -9.02 8.78 -24.13
CA LYS A 194 -9.87 9.27 -25.25
C LYS A 194 -9.64 10.75 -25.57
N GLU A 195 -9.31 11.57 -24.57
CA GLU A 195 -9.08 13.00 -24.70
C GLU A 195 -7.67 13.36 -25.17
N LYS A 196 -6.65 12.68 -24.61
CA LYS A 196 -5.23 13.04 -24.74
C LYS A 196 -4.35 11.95 -25.40
N GLY A 197 -4.91 10.77 -25.70
CA GLY A 197 -4.16 9.57 -26.11
C GLY A 197 -3.71 8.71 -24.93
N ALA A 198 -3.45 7.44 -25.19
CA ALA A 198 -2.85 6.52 -24.21
C ALA A 198 -1.42 6.94 -23.85
N CYS A 199 -0.87 6.46 -22.73
CA CYS A 199 0.55 6.67 -22.44
C CYS A 199 1.44 5.91 -23.44
N ASP A 200 2.66 6.42 -23.65
CA ASP A 200 3.58 5.87 -24.67
C ASP A 200 3.92 4.39 -24.42
N TYR A 201 4.00 3.96 -23.15
CA TYR A 201 4.28 2.58 -22.76
C TYR A 201 3.01 1.77 -22.46
N PHE A 202 1.85 2.17 -22.98
CA PHE A 202 0.61 1.39 -22.80
C PHE A 202 0.77 -0.05 -23.29
N ASP A 203 1.43 -0.28 -24.43
CA ASP A 203 1.65 -1.62 -25.00
C ASP A 203 2.58 -2.50 -24.12
N ARG A 204 3.29 -1.91 -23.16
CA ARG A 204 4.09 -2.60 -22.15
C ARG A 204 3.28 -2.97 -20.91
N THR A 205 1.96 -2.81 -20.94
CA THR A 205 1.05 -3.15 -19.84
C THR A 205 0.20 -4.38 -20.15
N LYS A 206 -0.21 -5.08 -19.11
CA LYS A 206 -1.23 -6.14 -19.20
C LYS A 206 -2.59 -5.59 -19.62
N TYR A 207 -2.86 -4.32 -19.33
CA TYR A 207 -4.07 -3.62 -19.77
C TYR A 207 -4.22 -3.58 -21.29
N ALA A 208 -3.12 -3.45 -22.03
CA ALA A 208 -3.13 -3.52 -23.49
C ALA A 208 -3.55 -4.91 -24.01
N GLN A 209 -3.41 -5.94 -23.19
CA GLN A 209 -3.88 -7.31 -23.47
C GLN A 209 -5.29 -7.58 -22.91
N GLY A 210 -5.95 -6.58 -22.35
CA GLY A 210 -7.24 -6.71 -21.71
C GLY A 210 -7.20 -7.46 -20.37
N ILE A 211 -6.05 -7.61 -19.75
CA ILE A 211 -5.88 -8.27 -18.45
C ILE A 211 -6.04 -7.22 -17.36
N LEU A 212 -7.03 -7.39 -16.49
CA LEU A 212 -7.38 -6.47 -15.40
C LEU A 212 -7.00 -7.05 -14.04
N PRO A 213 -7.00 -6.28 -12.95
CA PRO A 213 -6.67 -6.77 -11.61
C PRO A 213 -7.51 -7.99 -11.18
N ILE A 214 -8.78 -8.04 -11.55
CA ILE A 214 -9.69 -9.16 -11.26
C ILE A 214 -9.26 -10.51 -11.88
N ASP A 215 -8.37 -10.47 -12.86
CA ASP A 215 -7.91 -11.67 -13.58
C ASP A 215 -6.67 -12.31 -12.93
N THR A 216 -5.84 -11.51 -12.24
CA THR A 216 -4.48 -11.89 -11.84
C THR A 216 -4.22 -11.98 -10.34
N TYR A 217 -5.17 -11.58 -9.50
CA TYR A 217 -5.02 -11.66 -8.05
C TYR A 217 -4.90 -13.10 -7.55
N LYS A 218 -4.31 -13.27 -6.38
CA LYS A 218 -4.17 -14.57 -5.71
C LYS A 218 -5.55 -15.10 -5.29
N LYS A 219 -5.98 -16.20 -5.91
CA LYS A 219 -7.36 -16.74 -5.74
C LYS A 219 -7.66 -17.25 -4.33
N ASP A 220 -6.64 -17.53 -3.51
CA ASP A 220 -6.84 -17.87 -2.09
C ASP A 220 -7.58 -16.76 -1.30
N VAL A 221 -7.58 -15.51 -1.76
CA VAL A 221 -8.36 -14.40 -1.17
C VAL A 221 -9.88 -14.67 -1.22
N ASP A 222 -10.35 -15.48 -2.15
CA ASP A 222 -11.77 -15.84 -2.27
C ASP A 222 -12.26 -16.72 -1.09
N GLU A 223 -11.33 -17.26 -0.28
CA GLU A 223 -11.66 -17.85 1.02
C GLU A 223 -12.11 -16.80 2.05
N ILE A 224 -11.63 -15.55 1.92
CA ILE A 224 -11.94 -14.44 2.82
C ILE A 224 -13.25 -13.76 2.40
N VAL A 225 -13.35 -13.40 1.11
CA VAL A 225 -14.52 -12.75 0.52
C VAL A 225 -14.79 -13.34 -0.86
N LYS A 226 -16.04 -13.75 -1.11
CA LYS A 226 -16.44 -14.30 -2.42
C LYS A 226 -16.14 -13.34 -3.56
N PRO A 227 -15.77 -13.84 -4.75
CA PRO A 227 -15.47 -13.04 -5.93
C PRO A 227 -16.74 -12.54 -6.64
N GLU A 228 -17.59 -11.83 -5.92
CA GLU A 228 -18.79 -11.18 -6.46
C GLU A 228 -18.45 -9.73 -6.78
N TYR A 229 -18.70 -9.31 -8.04
CA TYR A 229 -18.39 -7.98 -8.53
C TYR A 229 -19.67 -7.20 -8.82
N ASN A 230 -19.65 -5.90 -8.46
CA ASN A 230 -20.78 -5.00 -8.66
C ASN A 230 -20.58 -4.10 -9.89
N MET A 231 -19.32 -4.00 -10.38
CA MET A 231 -18.98 -3.13 -11.49
C MET A 231 -18.92 -3.90 -12.81
N ASP A 232 -19.21 -3.22 -13.92
CA ASP A 232 -19.15 -3.83 -15.27
C ASP A 232 -17.70 -3.85 -15.80
N TRP A 233 -16.92 -4.81 -15.32
CA TRP A 233 -15.54 -5.00 -15.70
C TRP A 233 -15.35 -5.35 -17.18
N GLU A 234 -16.36 -6.00 -17.81
CA GLU A 234 -16.26 -6.38 -19.21
C GLU A 234 -16.48 -5.19 -20.15
N GLU A 235 -17.41 -4.28 -19.81
CA GLU A 235 -17.54 -3.01 -20.52
C GLU A 235 -16.26 -2.18 -20.41
N LEU A 236 -15.68 -2.09 -19.21
CA LEU A 236 -14.42 -1.37 -18.99
C LEU A 236 -13.27 -1.99 -19.79
N ARG A 237 -13.16 -3.33 -19.81
CA ARG A 237 -12.17 -4.08 -20.60
C ARG A 237 -12.27 -3.74 -22.08
N ALA A 238 -13.46 -3.78 -22.64
CA ALA A 238 -13.70 -3.44 -24.04
C ALA A 238 -13.33 -1.98 -24.37
N ASN A 239 -13.64 -1.07 -23.44
CA ASN A 239 -13.28 0.35 -23.58
C ASN A 239 -11.75 0.56 -23.50
N ILE A 240 -11.05 -0.15 -22.63
CA ILE A 240 -9.58 -0.10 -22.49
C ILE A 240 -8.90 -0.66 -23.76
N LEU A 241 -9.36 -1.79 -24.27
CA LEU A 241 -8.84 -2.37 -25.52
C LEU A 241 -9.04 -1.44 -26.73
N THR A 242 -10.09 -0.64 -26.73
CA THR A 242 -10.40 0.26 -27.82
C THR A 242 -9.62 1.58 -27.75
N ASN A 243 -9.45 2.17 -26.56
CA ASN A 243 -8.96 3.54 -26.40
C ASN A 243 -7.64 3.61 -25.60
N GLY A 244 -7.20 2.51 -25.01
CA GLY A 244 -6.05 2.48 -24.10
C GLY A 244 -6.32 3.09 -22.73
N LEU A 245 -5.24 3.25 -21.96
CA LEU A 245 -5.21 3.99 -20.70
C LEU A 245 -4.16 5.10 -20.78
N ARG A 246 -4.46 6.22 -20.15
CA ARG A 246 -3.53 7.36 -20.02
C ARG A 246 -2.40 7.05 -19.04
N HIS A 247 -2.60 6.13 -18.11
CA HIS A 247 -1.69 5.77 -17.03
C HIS A 247 -1.40 4.26 -17.06
N SER A 248 -0.14 3.89 -16.95
CA SER A 248 0.28 2.47 -16.96
C SER A 248 -0.12 1.72 -15.69
N THR A 249 -0.35 2.46 -14.59
CA THR A 249 -0.79 1.95 -13.29
C THR A 249 -1.47 3.08 -12.51
N LEU A 250 -2.35 2.76 -11.57
CA LEU A 250 -3.18 3.76 -10.90
C LEU A 250 -3.17 3.68 -9.37
N THR A 251 -3.08 2.50 -8.78
CA THR A 251 -3.23 2.34 -7.34
C THR A 251 -1.99 1.87 -6.63
N ALA A 252 -1.70 2.52 -5.50
CA ALA A 252 -0.72 2.13 -4.50
C ALA A 252 -1.21 2.63 -3.14
N GLN A 253 -0.99 1.88 -2.06
CA GLN A 253 -1.38 2.32 -0.72
C GLN A 253 -0.15 2.73 0.07
N MET A 254 0.05 4.04 0.15
CA MET A 254 1.17 4.65 0.86
C MET A 254 0.93 4.73 2.38
N PRO A 255 2.00 4.88 3.20
CA PRO A 255 1.87 5.39 4.54
C PRO A 255 1.40 6.84 4.47
N SER A 256 0.36 7.20 5.21
CA SER A 256 -0.35 8.48 4.99
C SER A 256 -0.46 9.31 6.26
N GLU A 257 0.49 9.22 7.18
CA GLU A 257 0.39 9.86 8.48
C GLU A 257 0.19 11.39 8.39
N SER A 258 1.02 12.08 7.63
CA SER A 258 0.93 13.54 7.50
C SER A 258 -0.32 13.99 6.74
N SER A 259 -0.65 13.33 5.63
CA SER A 259 -1.87 13.64 4.84
C SER A 259 -3.15 13.34 5.61
N SER A 260 -3.15 12.28 6.42
CA SER A 260 -4.29 11.96 7.29
C SER A 260 -4.53 13.02 8.36
N VAL A 261 -3.45 13.53 8.97
CA VAL A 261 -3.53 14.62 9.95
C VAL A 261 -4.08 15.89 9.30
N THR A 262 -3.56 16.29 8.15
CA THR A 262 -4.02 17.48 7.43
C THR A 262 -5.49 17.40 7.05
N SER A 263 -5.96 16.21 6.71
CA SER A 263 -7.36 15.96 6.28
C SER A 263 -8.29 15.60 7.43
N ASN A 264 -7.80 15.63 8.69
CA ASN A 264 -8.52 15.14 9.87
C ASN A 264 -9.13 13.73 9.65
N ALA A 265 -8.33 12.84 9.07
CA ALA A 265 -8.67 11.44 8.81
C ALA A 265 -7.96 10.51 9.81
N THR A 266 -8.45 9.29 9.96
CA THR A 266 -7.64 8.22 10.57
C THR A 266 -6.50 7.85 9.64
N ASN A 267 -5.36 7.44 10.20
CA ASN A 267 -4.14 7.18 9.43
C ASN A 267 -4.32 6.03 8.44
N GLY A 268 -4.25 6.35 7.16
CA GLY A 268 -4.27 5.38 6.07
C GLY A 268 -5.40 4.36 6.20
N ILE A 269 -4.98 3.10 6.23
CA ILE A 269 -5.84 1.92 6.30
C ILE A 269 -5.76 1.21 7.67
N GLU A 270 -4.99 1.77 8.61
CA GLU A 270 -4.73 1.13 9.90
C GLU A 270 -5.80 1.48 10.95
N PRO A 271 -6.04 0.58 11.91
CA PRO A 271 -6.73 0.95 13.13
C PRO A 271 -5.95 2.05 13.88
N PRO A 272 -6.61 3.05 14.45
CA PRO A 272 -5.93 4.05 15.28
C PRO A 272 -5.32 3.38 16.52
N ARG A 273 -4.15 3.86 16.95
CA ARG A 273 -3.48 3.35 18.15
C ARG A 273 -4.25 3.71 19.43
N ASP A 274 -4.85 4.90 19.44
CA ASP A 274 -5.73 5.41 20.48
C ASP A 274 -6.76 6.38 19.87
N TYR A 275 -7.75 6.77 20.63
CA TYR A 275 -8.74 7.79 20.23
C TYR A 275 -8.13 9.17 20.06
N LEU A 276 -7.07 9.47 20.80
CA LEU A 276 -6.30 10.71 20.74
C LEU A 276 -4.86 10.40 20.33
N SER A 277 -4.42 10.89 19.18
CA SER A 277 -3.03 10.87 18.79
C SER A 277 -2.36 12.22 19.10
N VAL A 278 -1.11 12.16 19.56
CA VAL A 278 -0.31 13.35 19.87
C VAL A 278 0.98 13.28 19.08
N LYS A 279 1.15 14.18 18.12
CA LYS A 279 2.38 14.29 17.33
C LYS A 279 3.18 15.50 17.82
N LYS A 280 4.37 15.24 18.36
CA LYS A 280 5.32 16.28 18.77
C LYS A 280 6.29 16.56 17.61
N SER A 281 6.45 17.83 17.24
CA SER A 281 7.42 18.28 16.26
C SER A 281 8.21 19.47 16.81
N LYS A 282 9.31 19.86 16.11
CA LYS A 282 10.06 21.09 16.46
C LYS A 282 9.19 22.35 16.41
N LYS A 283 8.09 22.32 15.64
CA LYS A 283 7.16 23.46 15.45
C LYS A 283 5.98 23.44 16.45
N GLY A 284 5.85 22.42 17.30
CA GLY A 284 4.80 22.30 18.30
C GLY A 284 4.24 20.90 18.44
N THR A 285 3.20 20.79 19.26
CA THR A 285 2.48 19.55 19.51
C THR A 285 1.12 19.61 18.83
N LEU A 286 0.86 18.64 17.94
CA LEU A 286 -0.43 18.47 17.29
C LEU A 286 -1.21 17.36 17.99
N LYS A 287 -2.43 17.65 18.37
CA LYS A 287 -3.37 16.68 18.95
C LYS A 287 -4.47 16.41 17.93
N GLN A 288 -4.78 15.15 17.67
CA GLN A 288 -5.84 14.73 16.77
C GLN A 288 -6.71 13.69 17.45
N ILE A 289 -8.02 13.95 17.52
CA ILE A 289 -9.02 12.98 17.98
C ILE A 289 -9.60 12.27 16.75
N VAL A 290 -9.85 10.96 16.88
CA VAL A 290 -10.52 10.20 15.81
C VAL A 290 -11.83 10.89 15.39
N PRO A 291 -12.14 10.96 14.07
CA PRO A 291 -13.33 11.64 13.58
C PRO A 291 -14.61 11.13 14.24
N GLN A 292 -15.54 12.04 14.51
CA GLN A 292 -16.84 11.74 15.13
C GLN A 292 -16.76 10.95 16.45
N TYR A 293 -15.71 11.18 17.26
CA TYR A 293 -15.43 10.49 18.50
C TYR A 293 -16.68 10.34 19.40
N SER A 294 -17.45 11.43 19.62
CA SER A 294 -18.63 11.42 20.48
C SER A 294 -19.71 10.41 20.06
N HIS A 295 -19.79 10.06 18.78
CA HIS A 295 -20.80 9.18 18.22
C HIS A 295 -20.27 7.79 17.85
N LEU A 296 -18.97 7.68 17.55
CA LEU A 296 -18.37 6.48 16.98
C LEU A 296 -17.34 5.80 17.91
N LYS A 297 -17.09 6.33 19.12
CA LYS A 297 -16.09 5.77 20.05
C LYS A 297 -16.18 4.24 20.17
N SER A 298 -17.37 3.70 20.43
CA SER A 298 -17.57 2.26 20.63
C SER A 298 -17.50 1.43 19.34
N ALA A 299 -17.55 2.09 18.18
CA ALA A 299 -17.49 1.43 16.86
C ALA A 299 -16.06 1.35 16.33
N TYR A 300 -15.14 2.19 16.79
CA TYR A 300 -13.73 2.09 16.38
C TYR A 300 -13.09 0.79 16.90
N THR A 301 -12.24 0.22 16.08
CA THR A 301 -11.25 -0.77 16.52
C THR A 301 -9.97 -0.03 16.83
N LEU A 302 -9.42 -0.16 18.04
CA LEU A 302 -8.08 0.32 18.34
C LEU A 302 -7.05 -0.76 18.01
N LEU A 303 -5.87 -0.34 17.55
CA LEU A 303 -4.82 -1.23 17.08
C LEU A 303 -4.41 -2.26 18.14
N TRP A 304 -4.26 -1.79 19.39
CA TRP A 304 -3.78 -2.62 20.49
C TRP A 304 -4.88 -3.47 21.15
N ASP A 305 -6.16 -3.20 20.84
CA ASP A 305 -7.30 -4.01 21.27
C ASP A 305 -7.56 -5.19 20.31
N MET A 306 -6.86 -5.25 19.19
CA MET A 306 -6.97 -6.39 18.27
C MET A 306 -6.32 -7.63 18.87
N PRO A 307 -6.98 -8.81 18.81
CA PRO A 307 -6.43 -10.03 19.41
C PRO A 307 -5.20 -10.55 18.67
N ASP A 308 -5.14 -10.33 17.36
CA ASP A 308 -4.02 -10.66 16.47
C ASP A 308 -4.11 -9.87 15.16
N ASN A 309 -3.20 -10.13 14.21
CA ASN A 309 -3.17 -9.45 12.92
C ASN A 309 -4.19 -9.98 11.90
N THR A 310 -4.92 -11.06 12.15
CA THR A 310 -5.75 -11.75 11.15
C THR A 310 -6.73 -10.79 10.48
N GLY A 311 -7.44 -9.98 11.26
CA GLY A 311 -8.43 -9.04 10.72
C GLY A 311 -7.79 -8.02 9.76
N TYR A 312 -6.65 -7.46 10.14
CA TYR A 312 -5.91 -6.51 9.31
C TYR A 312 -5.28 -7.18 8.07
N ILE A 313 -4.70 -8.38 8.23
CA ILE A 313 -4.17 -9.17 7.11
C ILE A 313 -5.26 -9.41 6.07
N ASN A 314 -6.46 -9.77 6.49
CA ASN A 314 -7.58 -10.01 5.60
C ASN A 314 -8.04 -8.74 4.88
N VAL A 315 -8.11 -7.61 5.58
CA VAL A 315 -8.43 -6.30 4.98
C VAL A 315 -7.43 -5.97 3.87
N VAL A 316 -6.12 -6.06 4.14
CA VAL A 316 -5.09 -5.75 3.15
C VAL A 316 -5.09 -6.75 1.99
N ALA A 317 -5.32 -8.05 2.25
CA ALA A 317 -5.45 -9.07 1.21
C ALA A 317 -6.60 -8.76 0.24
N VAL A 318 -7.75 -8.37 0.79
CA VAL A 318 -8.92 -7.98 0.00
C VAL A 318 -8.64 -6.71 -0.82
N MET A 319 -7.95 -5.72 -0.24
CA MET A 319 -7.52 -4.54 -0.98
C MET A 319 -6.54 -4.91 -2.10
N GLN A 320 -5.55 -5.75 -1.81
CA GLN A 320 -4.54 -6.16 -2.78
C GLN A 320 -5.14 -6.86 -4.00
N LYS A 321 -6.32 -7.47 -3.89
CA LYS A 321 -7.07 -8.05 -5.02
C LYS A 321 -7.29 -7.05 -6.16
N PHE A 322 -7.40 -5.76 -5.85
CA PHE A 322 -7.71 -4.72 -6.83
C PHE A 322 -6.55 -3.76 -7.07
N PHE A 323 -5.60 -3.64 -6.14
CA PHE A 323 -4.50 -2.68 -6.22
C PHE A 323 -3.41 -3.14 -7.19
N ASP A 324 -3.04 -2.27 -8.12
CA ASP A 324 -2.02 -2.52 -9.15
C ASP A 324 -0.63 -2.71 -8.55
N GLN A 325 -0.26 -1.85 -7.61
CA GLN A 325 1.03 -1.84 -6.96
C GLN A 325 0.94 -2.40 -5.54
N GLY A 326 1.94 -2.11 -4.70
CA GLY A 326 2.01 -2.60 -3.33
C GLY A 326 1.11 -1.84 -2.36
N ILE A 327 1.00 -2.41 -1.17
CA ILE A 327 0.35 -1.81 -0.01
C ILE A 327 1.36 -1.79 1.12
N SER A 328 1.63 -0.62 1.70
CA SER A 328 2.50 -0.45 2.87
C SER A 328 1.82 -1.01 4.13
N GLY A 329 1.63 -2.32 4.16
CA GLY A 329 0.96 -3.01 5.25
C GLY A 329 1.90 -3.24 6.44
N ASN A 330 1.51 -2.80 7.63
CA ASN A 330 2.25 -3.00 8.85
C ASN A 330 1.73 -4.21 9.62
N TRP A 331 2.64 -4.89 10.32
CA TRP A 331 2.26 -5.89 11.31
C TRP A 331 2.32 -5.23 12.69
N SER A 332 1.37 -5.57 13.56
CA SER A 332 1.30 -4.97 14.89
C SER A 332 0.99 -6.04 15.93
N TYR A 333 1.81 -6.09 16.97
CA TYR A 333 1.68 -7.07 18.04
C TYR A 333 1.55 -6.38 19.39
N ASN A 334 0.51 -6.77 20.15
CA ASN A 334 0.42 -6.46 21.56
C ASN A 334 0.90 -7.68 22.37
N PRO A 335 2.09 -7.63 23.02
CA PRO A 335 2.59 -8.74 23.82
C PRO A 335 1.64 -9.18 24.94
N GLU A 336 0.81 -8.28 25.49
CA GLU A 336 -0.15 -8.59 26.54
C GLU A 336 -1.21 -9.63 26.11
N ASN A 337 -1.40 -9.84 24.81
CA ASN A 337 -2.29 -10.86 24.28
C ASN A 337 -1.70 -12.29 24.32
N TYR A 338 -0.44 -12.44 24.77
CA TYR A 338 0.30 -13.72 24.76
C TYR A 338 0.87 -14.07 26.13
N ASP A 339 1.10 -15.36 26.35
CA ASP A 339 1.69 -15.86 27.59
C ASP A 339 3.05 -15.18 27.88
N ASN A 340 3.27 -14.81 29.14
CA ASN A 340 4.48 -14.11 29.60
C ASN A 340 4.77 -12.77 28.93
N ASN A 341 3.77 -12.17 28.25
CA ASN A 341 3.94 -10.96 27.44
C ASN A 341 5.02 -11.13 26.35
N GLU A 342 5.12 -12.31 25.76
CA GLU A 342 6.04 -12.62 24.69
C GLU A 342 5.30 -13.10 23.45
N VAL A 343 5.51 -12.43 22.31
CA VAL A 343 4.91 -12.83 21.04
C VAL A 343 5.64 -14.07 20.50
N PRO A 344 4.97 -15.24 20.37
CA PRO A 344 5.63 -16.43 19.86
C PRO A 344 6.07 -16.26 18.40
N VAL A 345 7.28 -16.73 18.07
CA VAL A 345 7.78 -16.74 16.68
C VAL A 345 6.84 -17.51 15.74
N SER A 346 6.14 -18.53 16.25
CA SER A 346 5.15 -19.29 15.49
C SER A 346 3.96 -18.46 15.05
N VAL A 347 3.56 -17.44 15.82
CA VAL A 347 2.51 -16.50 15.47
C VAL A 347 2.99 -15.61 14.31
N MET A 348 4.18 -15.04 14.42
CA MET A 348 4.78 -14.23 13.36
C MET A 348 5.00 -15.05 12.08
N ALA A 349 5.42 -16.30 12.20
CA ALA A 349 5.57 -17.21 11.05
C ALA A 349 4.24 -17.54 10.39
N ARG A 350 3.18 -17.76 11.18
CA ARG A 350 1.80 -17.93 10.66
C ARG A 350 1.36 -16.70 9.88
N ASP A 351 1.59 -15.51 10.42
CA ASP A 351 1.19 -14.25 9.80
C ASP A 351 1.96 -14.04 8.49
N LEU A 352 3.27 -14.35 8.45
CA LEU A 352 4.07 -14.34 7.22
C LEU A 352 3.48 -15.28 6.15
N LEU A 353 3.14 -16.51 6.53
CA LEU A 353 2.55 -17.48 5.61
C LEU A 353 1.16 -17.05 5.13
N ASN A 354 0.35 -16.44 5.99
CA ASN A 354 -0.97 -15.92 5.63
C ASN A 354 -0.86 -14.73 4.66
N THR A 355 0.05 -13.78 4.89
CA THR A 355 0.26 -12.67 3.96
C THR A 355 0.68 -13.17 2.58
N TYR A 356 1.57 -14.18 2.52
CA TYR A 356 1.95 -14.80 1.26
C TYR A 356 0.78 -15.58 0.63
N LYS A 357 0.07 -16.41 1.41
CA LYS A 357 -1.09 -17.18 0.93
C LYS A 357 -2.12 -16.26 0.27
N TYR A 358 -2.42 -15.14 0.89
CA TYR A 358 -3.47 -14.23 0.44
C TYR A 358 -2.98 -13.10 -0.48
N GLY A 359 -1.79 -13.24 -1.04
CA GLY A 359 -1.34 -12.42 -2.18
C GLY A 359 -0.82 -11.04 -1.84
N TRP A 360 -0.44 -10.76 -0.57
CA TRP A 360 0.26 -9.53 -0.26
C TRP A 360 1.53 -9.42 -1.11
N LYS A 361 1.75 -8.27 -1.72
CA LYS A 361 2.99 -7.99 -2.46
C LYS A 361 4.11 -7.58 -1.53
N THR A 362 3.78 -6.82 -0.50
CA THR A 362 4.76 -6.19 0.38
C THR A 362 4.30 -6.19 1.83
N SER A 363 5.28 -6.24 2.77
CA SER A 363 5.06 -6.04 4.21
C SER A 363 6.08 -5.03 4.72
N TYR A 364 5.58 -3.93 5.29
CA TYR A 364 6.37 -2.77 5.69
C TYR A 364 6.88 -2.91 7.13
N TYR A 365 6.46 -2.07 8.07
CA TYR A 365 6.93 -2.13 9.46
C TYR A 365 6.34 -3.30 10.25
N GLN A 366 7.05 -3.65 11.31
CA GLN A 366 6.49 -4.39 12.43
C GLN A 366 6.49 -3.50 13.67
N ASN A 367 5.31 -3.28 14.25
CA ASN A 367 5.12 -2.54 15.49
C ASN A 367 4.90 -3.52 16.63
N THR A 368 5.53 -3.25 17.77
CA THR A 368 5.28 -3.99 19.01
C THR A 368 4.91 -2.99 20.09
N MET A 369 3.83 -3.24 20.82
CA MET A 369 3.46 -2.42 21.97
C MET A 369 4.50 -2.62 23.07
N ASP A 370 5.21 -1.56 23.44
CA ASP A 370 6.33 -1.62 24.41
C ASP A 370 5.92 -1.22 25.85
N GLY A 371 4.64 -0.99 26.07
CA GLY A 371 4.11 -0.58 27.39
C GLY A 371 4.52 0.82 27.84
N LYS A 372 5.34 1.53 27.07
CA LYS A 372 5.64 2.94 27.31
C LYS A 372 4.47 3.78 26.80
N VAL A 373 3.60 4.13 27.69
CA VAL A 373 2.60 5.18 27.45
C VAL A 373 3.41 6.47 27.32
N GLU A 374 3.60 6.98 26.11
CA GLU A 374 3.95 8.39 25.93
C GLU A 374 2.86 9.19 26.66
N ASP A 375 3.21 10.22 27.42
CA ASP A 375 2.33 11.02 28.29
C ASP A 375 0.95 11.21 27.68
N VAL A 376 0.05 10.27 27.93
CA VAL A 376 -1.31 10.25 27.41
C VAL A 376 -2.11 11.24 28.25
N ILE A 377 -2.67 12.22 27.59
CA ILE A 377 -3.76 12.99 28.18
C ILE A 377 -4.91 12.01 28.38
N THR A 378 -5.13 11.64 29.64
CA THR A 378 -6.05 10.58 30.05
C THR A 378 -7.54 10.91 29.81
N ASP A 379 -7.85 12.13 29.39
CA ASP A 379 -9.21 12.55 29.03
C ASP A 379 -9.28 13.18 27.64
N PRO A 380 -9.77 12.44 26.63
CA PRO A 380 -10.01 12.99 25.29
C PRO A 380 -10.96 14.20 25.27
N ASN A 381 -11.87 14.35 26.26
CA ASN A 381 -12.79 15.46 26.29
C ASN A 381 -12.08 16.77 26.69
N SER A 382 -10.98 16.70 27.42
CA SER A 382 -10.18 17.89 27.73
C SER A 382 -9.51 18.47 26.51
N ALA A 383 -9.13 17.61 25.54
CA ALA A 383 -8.53 18.03 24.28
C ALA A 383 -9.52 18.70 23.32
N MET A 384 -10.82 18.44 23.45
CA MET A 384 -11.86 19.11 22.65
C MET A 384 -12.00 20.60 23.01
N ASN A 385 -11.68 20.98 24.24
CA ASN A 385 -11.73 22.37 24.71
C ASN A 385 -10.50 23.19 24.26
N ASP A 386 -9.42 22.53 23.87
CA ASP A 386 -8.15 23.17 23.46
C ASP A 386 -7.99 23.22 21.92
N TYR A 387 -9.07 23.04 21.15
CA TYR A 387 -9.00 23.12 19.68
C TYR A 387 -8.59 24.53 19.26
N ILE A 388 -7.36 24.64 18.80
CA ILE A 388 -6.86 25.85 18.12
C ILE A 388 -7.00 25.58 16.61
N PRO A 389 -7.80 26.37 15.86
CA PRO A 389 -7.90 26.22 14.41
C PRO A 389 -6.53 26.39 13.76
N PRO A 390 -6.26 25.71 12.63
CA PRO A 390 -4.97 25.78 11.96
C PRO A 390 -4.61 27.23 11.62
N LEU A 391 -3.40 27.63 12.01
CA LEU A 391 -2.83 28.93 11.69
C LEU A 391 -2.68 29.05 10.18
N THR A 392 -3.17 30.11 9.60
CA THR A 392 -2.95 30.52 8.22
C THR A 392 -1.46 30.62 7.91
N HIS A 393 -1.08 30.06 6.76
CA HIS A 393 0.30 30.01 6.26
C HIS A 393 1.03 31.34 6.36
N THR A 394 2.26 31.29 6.88
CA THR A 394 3.33 32.20 6.48
C THR A 394 4.46 31.32 5.96
N ASP A 395 4.80 31.57 4.70
CA ASP A 395 5.85 30.89 3.96
C ASP A 395 7.19 30.94 4.71
N ASN A 396 7.82 29.79 4.89
CA ASN A 396 9.28 29.63 4.84
C ASN A 396 9.57 28.14 4.57
N GLU A 397 10.19 27.93 3.43
CA GLU A 397 10.79 26.67 3.01
C GLU A 397 11.85 26.25 4.04
N GLU A 398 11.85 24.99 4.37
CA GLU A 398 12.95 24.06 4.61
C GLU A 398 12.53 22.94 5.57
N ASP A 399 12.92 21.73 5.16
CA ASP A 399 12.91 20.47 5.88
C ASP A 399 11.61 19.66 5.90
N CYS A 400 11.54 18.74 4.92
CA CYS A 400 10.66 17.59 4.94
C CYS A 400 11.20 16.52 5.92
N ASP A 401 10.74 16.55 7.17
CA ASP A 401 11.11 15.57 8.22
C ASP A 401 10.48 14.17 8.01
N ALA A 402 9.82 13.92 6.88
CA ALA A 402 9.20 12.61 6.60
C ALA A 402 10.22 11.48 6.35
N CYS A 403 11.50 11.81 6.20
CA CYS A 403 12.59 10.85 6.00
C CYS A 403 13.55 10.73 7.18
N ALA A 404 13.27 11.40 8.30
CA ALA A 404 14.12 11.37 9.49
C ALA A 404 13.40 10.66 10.65
N ILE A 405 13.40 9.33 10.63
CA ILE A 405 13.36 8.47 11.82
C ILE A 405 14.32 7.32 11.56
#